data_d9ca6daaab3009c5e98fd2ca8b8ab73c
#
_entry.id   d9ca6daaab3009c5e98fd2ca8b8ab73c
#
_cell.length_a   1.000
_cell.length_b   1.000
_cell.length_c   1.000
_cell.angle_alpha   90.00
_cell.angle_beta   90.00
_cell.angle_gamma   90.00
#
_symmetry.space_group_name_H-M   'P 1'
#
loop_
_entity.id
_entity.type
_entity.pdbx_description
1 polymer ?
#
loop_
_entity_poly.entity_id
_entity_poly.type
_entity_poly.pdbx_seq_one_letter_code
_entity_poly.pdbx_strand_id
1 'polypeptide(L)'
;MKKLSQNKILIPVVTLLSILLGIYIAVTKINSSTQNSELSIKNGNWIVNPNMDLKDNYQRAYIARIGVFALDEKEALYFLASKDSDGQILSSDFDYQIIGKPPKGRYWSYTLYGEDYYMVKNNENNHAINKEKIEINTTNINTSKRK
;
A
#
# COMPACT_ATOMS: atom_id res chain seq x y z
N MET A 1 22.67 52.33 -8.43
CA MET A 1 21.38 52.04 -7.77
C MET A 1 20.52 50.98 -8.48
N LYS A 2 21.10 49.97 -9.16
CA LYS A 2 20.32 48.86 -9.83
C LYS A 2 20.26 47.51 -9.07
N LYS A 3 21.05 47.33 -8.00
CA LYS A 3 21.14 46.07 -7.26
C LYS A 3 19.91 45.73 -6.39
N LEU A 4 19.14 46.67 -5.93
CA LEU A 4 17.96 46.43 -5.09
C LEU A 4 16.75 45.85 -5.83
N SER A 5 16.67 46.05 -7.15
CA SER A 5 15.53 45.52 -7.94
C SER A 5 15.63 44.05 -8.25
N GLN A 6 16.84 43.50 -8.44
CA GLN A 6 17.04 42.08 -8.73
C GLN A 6 16.76 41.17 -7.51
N ASN A 7 17.11 41.64 -6.31
CA ASN A 7 16.85 40.86 -5.09
C ASN A 7 15.35 40.74 -4.76
N LYS A 8 14.51 41.71 -5.20
CA LYS A 8 13.06 41.62 -4.96
C LYS A 8 12.37 40.50 -5.73
N ILE A 9 12.93 40.08 -6.86
CA ILE A 9 12.43 38.97 -7.66
C ILE A 9 13.14 37.68 -7.28
N LEU A 10 14.43 37.74 -6.99
CA LEU A 10 15.23 36.55 -6.67
C LEU A 10 14.75 35.83 -5.40
N ILE A 11 14.43 36.57 -4.34
CA ILE A 11 13.99 36.00 -3.05
C ILE A 11 12.70 35.15 -3.25
N PRO A 12 11.60 35.69 -3.81
CA PRO A 12 10.39 34.86 -3.99
C PRO A 12 10.59 33.68 -4.93
N VAL A 13 11.42 33.82 -5.95
CA VAL A 13 11.75 32.69 -6.87
C VAL A 13 12.51 31.59 -6.13
N VAL A 14 13.54 31.94 -5.37
CA VAL A 14 14.31 30.96 -4.59
C VAL A 14 13.41 30.30 -3.53
N THR A 15 12.56 31.06 -2.86
CA THR A 15 11.61 30.49 -1.88
C THR A 15 10.65 29.52 -2.53
N LEU A 16 10.07 29.88 -3.69
CA LEU A 16 9.16 28.98 -4.41
C LEU A 16 9.87 27.69 -4.85
N LEU A 17 11.07 27.79 -5.41
CA LEU A 17 11.86 26.63 -5.82
C LEU A 17 12.21 25.73 -4.62
N SER A 18 12.55 26.31 -3.47
CA SER A 18 12.84 25.55 -2.25
C SER A 18 11.62 24.79 -1.74
N ILE A 19 10.44 25.41 -1.79
CA ILE A 19 9.17 24.73 -1.42
C ILE A 19 8.88 23.57 -2.37
N LEU A 20 8.98 23.80 -3.68
CA LEU A 20 8.73 22.74 -4.68
C LEU A 20 9.72 21.58 -4.52
N LEU A 21 11.00 21.88 -4.31
CA LEU A 21 12.01 20.86 -4.07
C LEU A 21 11.73 20.08 -2.77
N GLY A 22 11.34 20.77 -1.71
CA GLY A 22 10.97 20.14 -0.43
C GLY A 22 9.79 19.19 -0.57
N ILE A 23 8.73 19.60 -1.28
CA ILE A 23 7.57 18.74 -1.58
C ILE A 23 8.01 17.52 -2.40
N TYR A 24 8.80 17.72 -3.46
CA TYR A 24 9.30 16.64 -4.29
C TYR A 24 10.09 15.60 -3.49
N ILE A 25 11.02 16.03 -2.65
CA ILE A 25 11.82 15.17 -1.78
C ILE A 25 10.92 14.42 -0.79
N ALA A 26 9.97 15.10 -0.16
CA ALA A 26 9.05 14.48 0.80
C ALA A 26 8.21 13.38 0.15
N VAL A 27 7.60 13.65 -1.00
CA VAL A 27 6.77 12.67 -1.74
C VAL A 27 7.60 11.47 -2.18
N THR A 28 8.80 11.68 -2.73
CA THR A 28 9.68 10.58 -3.15
C THR A 28 10.12 9.73 -1.97
N LYS A 29 10.45 10.34 -0.82
CA LYS A 29 10.81 9.61 0.40
C LYS A 29 9.65 8.80 0.96
N ILE A 30 8.43 9.36 1.01
CA ILE A 30 7.24 8.63 1.44
C ILE A 30 6.99 7.41 0.53
N ASN A 31 7.06 7.59 -0.78
CA ASN A 31 6.81 6.50 -1.73
C ASN A 31 7.89 5.41 -1.71
N SER A 32 9.14 5.77 -1.43
CA SER A 32 10.25 4.80 -1.39
C SER A 32 10.37 4.07 -0.05
N SER A 33 9.78 4.62 1.03
CA SER A 33 9.97 4.10 2.40
C SER A 33 9.41 2.68 2.61
N THR A 34 8.56 2.18 1.73
CA THR A 34 7.99 0.83 1.81
C THR A 34 8.55 -0.18 0.84
N GLN A 35 9.03 0.27 -0.32
CA GLN A 35 9.53 -0.66 -1.34
C GLN A 35 10.95 -1.18 -1.03
N ASN A 36 11.69 -0.46 -0.22
CA ASN A 36 13.11 -0.70 0.05
C ASN A 36 13.43 -1.05 1.51
N SER A 37 12.44 -1.43 2.33
CA SER A 37 12.81 -1.92 3.65
C SER A 37 13.48 -3.28 3.47
N GLU A 38 14.75 -3.39 3.84
CA GLU A 38 15.53 -4.64 3.91
C GLU A 38 14.83 -5.71 4.76
N LEU A 39 13.83 -5.28 5.53
CA LEU A 39 13.01 -6.09 6.44
C LEU A 39 11.73 -6.62 5.79
N SER A 40 11.42 -6.24 4.53
CA SER A 40 10.24 -6.76 3.86
C SER A 40 10.44 -8.21 3.40
N ILE A 41 9.53 -9.07 3.81
CA ILE A 41 9.50 -10.47 3.39
C ILE A 41 8.60 -10.56 2.16
N LYS A 42 9.10 -11.18 1.10
CA LYS A 42 8.35 -11.42 -0.13
C LYS A 42 8.07 -12.91 -0.28
N ASN A 43 6.81 -13.22 -0.61
CA ASN A 43 6.38 -14.57 -0.98
C ASN A 43 5.54 -14.48 -2.25
N GLY A 44 6.16 -14.74 -3.40
CA GLY A 44 5.56 -14.46 -4.70
C GLY A 44 5.29 -12.96 -4.84
N ASN A 45 4.05 -12.60 -5.13
CA ASN A 45 3.62 -11.20 -5.27
C ASN A 45 3.15 -10.56 -3.95
N TRP A 46 3.14 -11.33 -2.87
CA TRP A 46 2.79 -10.84 -1.55
C TRP A 46 4.01 -10.25 -0.85
N ILE A 47 3.82 -9.10 -0.25
CA ILE A 47 4.84 -8.38 0.52
C ILE A 47 4.28 -8.14 1.92
N VAL A 48 5.07 -8.48 2.92
CA VAL A 48 4.79 -8.15 4.32
C VAL A 48 6.00 -7.45 4.92
N ASN A 49 5.74 -6.40 5.67
CA ASN A 49 6.77 -5.76 6.49
C ASN A 49 6.40 -5.94 7.97
N PRO A 50 6.97 -6.95 8.65
CA PRO A 50 6.66 -7.23 10.04
C PRO A 50 7.19 -6.16 11.01
N ASN A 51 8.27 -5.46 10.62
CA ASN A 51 8.95 -4.49 11.45
C ASN A 51 8.80 -3.09 10.85
N MET A 52 7.59 -2.50 10.94
CA MET A 52 7.42 -1.11 10.56
C MET A 52 8.10 -0.22 11.61
N ASP A 53 9.12 0.55 11.19
CA ASP A 53 9.73 1.54 12.08
C ASP A 53 8.80 2.75 12.25
N LEU A 54 7.96 2.69 13.27
CA LEU A 54 7.02 3.77 13.60
C LEU A 54 7.71 5.06 14.10
N LYS A 55 9.03 5.04 14.31
CA LYS A 55 9.81 6.23 14.63
C LYS A 55 10.17 7.00 13.36
N ASP A 56 10.21 6.34 12.20
CA ASP A 56 10.41 7.01 10.91
C ASP A 56 9.15 7.76 10.49
N ASN A 57 9.24 9.09 10.39
CA ASN A 57 8.14 9.95 9.99
C ASN A 57 7.63 9.66 8.56
N TYR A 58 8.49 9.23 7.66
CA TYR A 58 8.09 8.90 6.28
C TYR A 58 7.32 7.58 6.22
N GLN A 59 7.71 6.58 7.01
CA GLN A 59 6.94 5.34 7.16
C GLN A 59 5.56 5.63 7.78
N ARG A 60 5.50 6.45 8.82
CA ARG A 60 4.21 6.86 9.41
C ARG A 60 3.31 7.58 8.39
N ALA A 61 3.85 8.48 7.60
CA ALA A 61 3.11 9.19 6.57
C ALA A 61 2.59 8.22 5.48
N TYR A 62 3.40 7.24 5.10
CA TYR A 62 2.96 6.20 4.17
C TYR A 62 1.83 5.33 4.74
N ILE A 63 1.98 4.84 5.98
CA ILE A 63 0.95 4.04 6.66
C ILE A 63 -0.37 4.80 6.75
N ALA A 64 -0.32 6.09 7.11
CA ALA A 64 -1.49 6.95 7.15
C ALA A 64 -2.16 7.10 5.77
N ARG A 65 -1.35 7.17 4.70
CA ARG A 65 -1.84 7.28 3.32
C ARG A 65 -2.57 6.03 2.84
N ILE A 66 -2.05 4.83 3.15
CA ILE A 66 -2.69 3.56 2.73
C ILE A 66 -3.83 3.13 3.65
N GLY A 67 -4.09 3.88 4.73
CA GLY A 67 -5.24 3.66 5.59
C GLY A 67 -5.16 2.42 6.48
N VAL A 68 -3.98 1.83 6.68
CA VAL A 68 -3.80 0.72 7.62
C VAL A 68 -3.42 1.24 9.00
N PHE A 69 -3.77 0.48 10.04
CA PHE A 69 -3.33 0.77 11.39
C PHE A 69 -1.85 0.38 11.56
N ALA A 70 -1.10 1.25 12.21
CA ALA A 70 0.28 0.99 12.59
C ALA A 70 0.33 0.09 13.83
N LEU A 71 0.04 -1.20 13.65
CA LEU A 71 0.02 -2.19 14.72
C LEU A 71 1.35 -2.93 14.78
N ASP A 72 1.72 -3.38 15.98
CA ASP A 72 2.87 -4.25 16.20
C ASP A 72 2.64 -5.63 15.53
N GLU A 73 3.70 -6.31 15.11
CA GLU A 73 3.65 -7.62 14.49
C GLU A 73 2.91 -8.69 15.32
N LYS A 74 2.89 -8.51 16.64
CA LYS A 74 2.17 -9.38 17.58
C LYS A 74 0.66 -9.18 17.53
N GLU A 75 0.21 -8.02 17.07
CA GLU A 75 -1.20 -7.64 17.00
C GLU A 75 -1.77 -7.91 15.61
N ALA A 76 -1.09 -7.47 14.55
CA ALA A 76 -1.52 -7.69 13.17
C ALA A 76 -0.36 -7.68 12.18
N LEU A 77 -0.47 -8.48 11.12
CA LEU A 77 0.41 -8.46 9.97
C LEU A 77 -0.41 -8.15 8.72
N TYR A 78 0.06 -7.18 7.94
CA TYR A 78 -0.54 -6.80 6.68
C TYR A 78 0.26 -7.36 5.51
N PHE A 79 -0.39 -8.20 4.72
CA PHE A 79 0.15 -8.74 3.48
C PHE A 79 -0.44 -7.97 2.32
N LEU A 80 0.40 -7.38 1.49
CA LEU A 80 -0.01 -6.55 0.36
C LEU A 80 0.40 -7.23 -0.95
N ALA A 81 -0.50 -7.24 -1.93
CA ALA A 81 -0.21 -7.65 -3.29
C ALA A 81 -0.86 -6.67 -4.27
N SER A 82 -0.10 -6.17 -5.24
CA SER A 82 -0.57 -5.30 -6.31
C SER A 82 -0.50 -5.95 -7.69
N LYS A 83 -0.03 -7.20 -7.74
CA LYS A 83 0.15 -7.96 -8.98
C LYS A 83 -0.42 -9.36 -8.84
N ASP A 84 -0.89 -9.90 -9.95
CA ASP A 84 -1.31 -11.28 -10.08
C ASP A 84 -0.12 -12.24 -10.24
N SER A 85 -0.40 -13.54 -10.42
CA SER A 85 0.62 -14.58 -10.58
C SER A 85 1.45 -14.42 -11.87
N ASP A 86 0.91 -13.73 -12.86
CA ASP A 86 1.58 -13.45 -14.14
C ASP A 86 2.41 -12.16 -14.07
N GLY A 87 2.42 -11.48 -12.90
CA GLY A 87 3.14 -10.22 -12.68
C GLY A 87 2.41 -8.99 -13.23
N GLN A 88 1.16 -9.14 -13.68
CA GLN A 88 0.33 -8.03 -14.14
C GLN A 88 -0.26 -7.27 -12.96
N ILE A 89 -0.39 -5.95 -13.10
CA ILE A 89 -1.05 -5.13 -12.08
C ILE A 89 -2.52 -5.54 -11.99
N LEU A 90 -3.03 -5.66 -10.75
CA LEU A 90 -4.44 -5.97 -10.51
C LEU A 90 -5.33 -4.87 -11.11
N SER A 91 -6.41 -5.27 -11.78
CA SER A 91 -7.40 -4.37 -12.41
C SER A 91 -8.81 -4.74 -11.98
N SER A 92 -9.67 -3.73 -11.84
CA SER A 92 -11.11 -3.93 -11.57
C SER A 92 -11.88 -4.62 -12.69
N ASP A 93 -11.25 -4.81 -13.87
CA ASP A 93 -11.86 -5.48 -15.01
C ASP A 93 -11.87 -7.02 -14.89
N PHE A 94 -11.23 -7.54 -13.86
CA PHE A 94 -11.06 -8.99 -13.66
C PHE A 94 -11.50 -9.44 -12.28
N ASP A 95 -12.05 -10.64 -12.21
CA ASP A 95 -12.20 -11.37 -10.97
C ASP A 95 -10.92 -12.11 -10.62
N TYR A 96 -10.53 -12.06 -9.34
CA TYR A 96 -9.33 -12.72 -8.85
C TYR A 96 -9.68 -13.80 -7.84
N GLN A 97 -8.97 -14.91 -7.94
CA GLN A 97 -9.06 -16.02 -7.00
C GLN A 97 -7.75 -16.10 -6.22
N ILE A 98 -7.78 -16.21 -4.92
CA ILE A 98 -6.59 -16.42 -4.08
C ILE A 98 -6.43 -17.90 -3.83
N ILE A 99 -5.25 -18.46 -4.21
CA ILE A 99 -4.93 -19.88 -4.00
C ILE A 99 -3.89 -20.02 -2.91
N GLY A 100 -4.12 -20.89 -1.96
CA GLY A 100 -3.13 -21.20 -0.96
C GLY A 100 -3.71 -21.87 0.27
N LYS A 101 -2.84 -22.12 1.25
CA LYS A 101 -3.28 -22.53 2.57
C LYS A 101 -3.76 -21.30 3.34
N PRO A 102 -4.86 -21.41 4.09
CA PRO A 102 -5.33 -20.29 4.90
C PRO A 102 -4.23 -19.88 5.91
N PRO A 103 -4.09 -18.59 6.19
CA PRO A 103 -3.12 -18.11 7.16
C PRO A 103 -3.33 -18.75 8.53
N LYS A 104 -2.23 -19.09 9.19
CA LYS A 104 -2.28 -19.56 10.58
C LYS A 104 -2.49 -18.35 11.48
N GLY A 105 -3.70 -18.12 11.91
CA GLY A 105 -4.05 -16.99 12.77
C GLY A 105 -5.40 -17.20 13.43
N ARG A 106 -5.62 -16.49 14.54
CA ARG A 106 -6.92 -16.46 15.20
C ARG A 106 -7.99 -15.89 14.29
N TYR A 107 -7.63 -14.81 13.58
CA TYR A 107 -8.47 -14.13 12.59
C TYR A 107 -7.63 -13.72 11.38
N TRP A 108 -8.24 -13.71 10.20
CA TRP A 108 -7.67 -13.16 8.98
C TRP A 108 -8.79 -12.73 8.02
N SER A 109 -8.48 -11.77 7.18
CA SER A 109 -9.38 -11.31 6.12
C SER A 109 -8.59 -10.86 4.89
N TYR A 110 -9.23 -10.94 3.73
CA TYR A 110 -8.76 -10.36 2.47
C TYR A 110 -9.70 -9.22 2.10
N THR A 111 -9.15 -8.08 1.76
CA THR A 111 -9.91 -6.90 1.34
C THR A 111 -9.25 -6.32 0.09
N LEU A 112 -10.06 -5.97 -0.90
CA LEU A 112 -9.59 -5.35 -2.14
C LEU A 112 -9.75 -3.83 -2.03
N TYR A 113 -8.65 -3.12 -2.34
CA TYR A 113 -8.60 -1.66 -2.37
C TYR A 113 -8.33 -1.18 -3.79
N GLY A 114 -8.89 -0.02 -4.15
CA GLY A 114 -8.56 0.70 -5.36
C GLY A 114 -7.22 1.46 -5.25
N GLU A 115 -6.81 2.10 -6.33
CA GLU A 115 -5.60 2.95 -6.36
C GLU A 115 -5.69 4.15 -5.39
N ASP A 116 -6.91 4.56 -5.05
CA ASP A 116 -7.24 5.61 -4.08
C ASP A 116 -7.18 5.14 -2.62
N TYR A 117 -6.83 3.87 -2.40
CA TYR A 117 -6.81 3.19 -1.10
C TYR A 117 -8.19 3.05 -0.43
N TYR A 118 -9.29 3.24 -1.15
CA TYR A 118 -10.63 2.92 -0.67
C TYR A 118 -11.04 1.52 -1.11
N MET A 119 -11.95 0.92 -0.34
CA MET A 119 -12.51 -0.39 -0.68
C MET A 119 -13.28 -0.33 -2.00
N VAL A 120 -13.04 -1.30 -2.86
CA VAL A 120 -13.73 -1.39 -4.16
C VAL A 120 -15.22 -1.63 -3.92
N LYS A 121 -16.07 -0.78 -4.52
CA LYS A 121 -17.52 -0.93 -4.47
C LYS A 121 -17.95 -2.14 -5.29
N ASN A 122 -18.86 -2.93 -4.75
CA ASN A 122 -19.46 -4.05 -5.43
C ASN A 122 -20.99 -4.12 -5.13
N ASN A 123 -21.72 -4.81 -5.98
CA ASN A 123 -23.19 -4.90 -5.89
C ASN A 123 -23.69 -5.66 -4.65
N GLU A 124 -22.86 -6.53 -4.09
CA GLU A 124 -23.19 -7.37 -2.94
C GLU A 124 -22.87 -6.69 -1.60
N ASN A 125 -22.26 -5.49 -1.64
CA ASN A 125 -21.75 -4.78 -0.46
C ASN A 125 -20.82 -5.66 0.41
N ASN A 126 -20.13 -6.60 -0.23
CA ASN A 126 -19.19 -7.52 0.41
C ASN A 126 -17.76 -7.08 0.15
N HIS A 127 -17.18 -6.36 1.10
CA HIS A 127 -15.87 -5.72 0.95
C HIS A 127 -14.71 -6.54 1.49
N ALA A 128 -15.00 -7.63 2.23
CA ALA A 128 -13.97 -8.47 2.81
C ALA A 128 -14.39 -9.95 2.84
N ILE A 129 -13.45 -10.81 2.51
CA ILE A 129 -13.54 -12.26 2.69
C ILE A 129 -12.73 -12.60 3.94
N ASN A 130 -13.35 -13.18 4.93
CA ASN A 130 -12.72 -13.52 6.20
C ASN A 130 -12.85 -15.00 6.53
N LYS A 131 -12.18 -15.42 7.59
CA LYS A 131 -12.16 -16.81 8.07
C LYS A 131 -13.55 -17.41 8.28
N GLU A 132 -14.55 -16.62 8.65
CA GLU A 132 -15.91 -17.09 8.97
C GLU A 132 -16.77 -17.23 7.72
N LYS A 133 -16.51 -16.43 6.67
CA LYS A 133 -17.27 -16.43 5.43
C LYS A 133 -16.77 -17.43 4.39
N ILE A 134 -15.56 -17.96 4.57
CA ILE A 134 -15.03 -18.99 3.68
C ILE A 134 -15.59 -20.35 4.15
N GLU A 135 -16.52 -20.90 3.40
CA GLU A 135 -16.70 -22.34 3.37
C GLU A 135 -15.39 -22.92 2.83
N ILE A 136 -14.59 -23.49 3.72
CA ILE A 136 -13.37 -24.19 3.35
C ILE A 136 -13.80 -25.44 2.58
N ASN A 137 -14.09 -25.27 1.32
CA ASN A 137 -14.00 -26.38 0.38
C ASN A 137 -12.54 -26.80 0.39
N THR A 138 -12.25 -27.89 1.07
CA THR A 138 -10.93 -28.46 1.37
C THR A 138 -10.13 -28.84 0.13
N THR A 139 -10.57 -28.46 -1.05
CA THR A 139 -9.97 -28.81 -2.32
C THR A 139 -9.89 -27.55 -3.19
N ASN A 140 -8.72 -26.92 -3.16
CA ASN A 140 -8.27 -25.90 -4.11
C ASN A 140 -9.02 -24.55 -4.09
N ILE A 141 -8.42 -23.60 -3.39
CA ILE A 141 -8.63 -22.18 -3.68
C ILE A 141 -7.84 -21.90 -4.97
N ASN A 142 -8.51 -21.83 -6.11
CA ASN A 142 -7.88 -21.58 -7.42
C ASN A 142 -8.14 -20.15 -7.89
N THR A 143 -7.13 -19.40 -8.33
CA THR A 143 -7.30 -18.12 -9.04
C THR A 143 -7.38 -18.35 -10.54
N SER A 144 -8.53 -18.16 -11.13
CA SER A 144 -8.66 -18.09 -12.58
C SER A 144 -9.30 -16.77 -12.99
N LYS A 145 -8.75 -16.11 -14.03
CA LYS A 145 -9.44 -15.02 -14.71
C LYS A 145 -10.75 -15.56 -15.25
N ARG A 146 -11.89 -15.02 -14.82
CA ARG A 146 -13.15 -15.15 -15.55
C ARG A 146 -13.36 -13.89 -16.37
N LYS A 147 -13.68 -14.08 -17.64
CA LYS A 147 -14.16 -13.01 -18.51
C LYS A 147 -15.59 -12.70 -18.18
#